data_9dd03a1ab02145d4d372dd8194f6f868
#
_entry.id   9dd03a1ab02145d4d372dd8194f6f868
#
_cell.length_a   1.000
_cell.length_b   1.000
_cell.length_c   1.000
_cell.angle_alpha   90.00
_cell.angle_beta   90.00
_cell.angle_gamma   90.00
#
_symmetry.space_group_name_H-M   'P 1'
#
loop_
_entity.id
_entity.type
_entity.pdbx_description
1 polymer ?
#
loop_
_entity_poly.entity_id
_entity_poly.type
_entity_poly.pdbx_seq_one_letter_code
_entity_poly.pdbx_strand_id
1 'polypeptide(L)'
;MLQNLQAQNANLIAQVEDLKQQMAILINQRFGKHSEKLSQLPGQLSFNMDDPAVFNEIEAITDHGFAEEPSLEEVVPEHIRRKRPKGKRAVDLSGIEVEVVNHYLPEDILNSEMPRGWHQMEDEIYTELERIPPSYKVVEHHVGVYASNGNGSRIMRGKAPSRLLNHSILTPSLAASIFTAKYINAVPLNRISEGYGYDGLNISRQVMAGWMIRLSDYYLDSVHQMMKDELKKAPLIHCDESPFTMSGEKDANDPQSKNYMWVYHSPGIQDSKKIYLYEYDNGSRSAAVIDRYLEGYKGILVSDGYASYHTLDRKHDDLKVAGCWVHCKRKYAEIVKTVKKGAALSPAQQIAREAAERIAVIFHTDNLSKGKSSQEILDNRQQSVKPLVDAFFAWVKDILNNKVISSTDLRKALTYSVNQEKYLRVFLESAIIPLDNNDAERSIKKFCVGKHNWHIIDSKKGAKASAVLYSIAETAKANGLNPFEYFKFLMEQLKEYPRNDVPEEDLKKLMPWSETLPDCCKQLKKQS
;
A
#
# COMPACT_ATOMS: atom_id res chain seq x y z
N MET A 1 -57.79 -23.10 9.48
CA MET A 1 -56.68 -23.84 10.09
C MET A 1 -55.62 -24.23 9.06
N LEU A 2 -55.99 -24.93 7.97
CA LEU A 2 -55.02 -25.40 6.94
C LEU A 2 -54.26 -24.24 6.25
N GLN A 3 -54.95 -23.15 5.86
CA GLN A 3 -54.35 -21.97 5.24
C GLN A 3 -53.36 -21.24 6.15
N ASN A 4 -53.62 -21.18 7.47
CA ASN A 4 -52.68 -20.59 8.43
C ASN A 4 -51.41 -21.45 8.61
N LEU A 5 -51.58 -22.78 8.61
CA LEU A 5 -50.43 -23.69 8.66
C LEU A 5 -49.57 -23.65 7.39
N GLN A 6 -50.22 -23.51 6.22
CA GLN A 6 -49.49 -23.32 4.94
C GLN A 6 -48.73 -21.99 4.90
N ALA A 7 -49.35 -20.91 5.38
CA ALA A 7 -48.69 -19.61 5.47
C ALA A 7 -47.52 -19.61 6.48
N GLN A 8 -47.66 -20.27 7.64
CA GLN A 8 -46.60 -20.46 8.60
C GLN A 8 -45.47 -21.31 8.03
N ASN A 9 -45.75 -22.39 7.32
CA ASN A 9 -44.76 -23.26 6.70
C ASN A 9 -44.00 -22.51 5.58
N ALA A 10 -44.67 -21.72 4.75
CA ALA A 10 -44.02 -20.89 3.75
C ALA A 10 -43.09 -19.84 4.38
N ASN A 11 -43.51 -19.23 5.50
CA ASN A 11 -42.67 -18.27 6.24
C ASN A 11 -41.44 -18.95 6.88
N LEU A 12 -41.60 -20.13 7.47
CA LEU A 12 -40.48 -20.90 8.02
C LEU A 12 -39.48 -21.32 6.94
N ILE A 13 -39.93 -21.76 5.78
CA ILE A 13 -39.08 -22.12 4.64
C ILE A 13 -38.27 -20.88 4.18
N ALA A 14 -38.91 -19.71 4.07
CA ALA A 14 -38.23 -18.48 3.72
C ALA A 14 -37.18 -18.07 4.75
N GLN A 15 -37.48 -18.21 6.04
CA GLN A 15 -36.50 -17.94 7.13
C GLN A 15 -35.31 -18.90 7.09
N VAL A 16 -35.53 -20.19 6.84
CA VAL A 16 -34.46 -21.19 6.72
C VAL A 16 -33.55 -20.90 5.52
N GLU A 17 -34.14 -20.50 4.39
CA GLU A 17 -33.33 -20.09 3.22
C GLU A 17 -32.52 -18.83 3.47
N ASP A 18 -33.06 -17.82 4.14
CA ASP A 18 -32.34 -16.59 4.51
C ASP A 18 -31.16 -16.90 5.47
N LEU A 19 -31.40 -17.72 6.49
CA LEU A 19 -30.34 -18.17 7.41
C LEU A 19 -29.24 -18.98 6.71
N LYS A 20 -29.59 -19.84 5.76
CA LYS A 20 -28.60 -20.58 4.95
C LYS A 20 -27.76 -19.63 4.10
N GLN A 21 -28.38 -18.60 3.52
CA GLN A 21 -27.67 -17.57 2.74
C GLN A 21 -26.73 -16.76 3.63
N GLN A 22 -27.16 -16.29 4.80
CA GLN A 22 -26.31 -15.58 5.76
C GLN A 22 -25.11 -16.43 6.20
N MET A 23 -25.36 -17.71 6.50
CA MET A 23 -24.30 -18.66 6.86
C MET A 23 -23.29 -18.87 5.73
N ALA A 24 -23.75 -18.97 4.48
CA ALA A 24 -22.89 -19.10 3.31
C ALA A 24 -22.03 -17.84 3.08
N ILE A 25 -22.59 -16.64 3.29
CA ILE A 25 -21.85 -15.37 3.23
C ILE A 25 -20.76 -15.34 4.31
N LEU A 26 -21.09 -15.69 5.56
CA LEU A 26 -20.13 -15.73 6.67
C LEU A 26 -19.01 -16.74 6.43
N ILE A 27 -19.32 -17.92 5.89
CA ILE A 27 -18.34 -18.94 5.52
C ILE A 27 -17.41 -18.40 4.42
N ASN A 28 -17.96 -17.78 3.37
CA ASN A 28 -17.16 -17.19 2.31
C ASN A 28 -16.28 -16.02 2.80
N GLN A 29 -16.77 -15.17 3.70
CA GLN A 29 -15.98 -14.10 4.30
C GLN A 29 -14.83 -14.64 5.17
N ARG A 30 -14.99 -15.80 5.81
CA ARG A 30 -14.01 -16.38 6.71
C ARG A 30 -13.04 -17.34 6.02
N PHE A 31 -13.48 -18.09 5.02
CA PHE A 31 -12.74 -19.19 4.38
C PHE A 31 -12.71 -19.10 2.85
N GLY A 32 -13.48 -18.20 2.24
CA GLY A 32 -13.51 -18.01 0.79
C GLY A 32 -12.25 -17.33 0.26
N LYS A 33 -11.94 -17.58 -1.01
CA LYS A 33 -10.90 -16.82 -1.74
C LYS A 33 -11.30 -15.34 -1.74
N HIS A 34 -10.47 -14.47 -1.18
CA HIS A 34 -10.68 -13.02 -1.15
C HIS A 34 -10.35 -12.38 -2.51
N SER A 35 -10.91 -12.93 -3.59
CA SER A 35 -10.80 -12.36 -4.92
C SER A 35 -12.07 -11.60 -5.27
N GLU A 36 -11.96 -10.35 -5.67
CA GLU A 36 -13.07 -9.54 -6.18
C GLU A 36 -13.45 -9.92 -7.63
N LYS A 37 -12.72 -10.85 -8.24
CA LYS A 37 -13.01 -11.38 -9.58
C LYS A 37 -14.25 -12.27 -9.51
N LEU A 38 -15.36 -11.77 -10.02
CA LEU A 38 -16.53 -12.56 -10.40
C LEU A 38 -16.24 -13.22 -11.78
N SER A 39 -15.35 -14.21 -11.82
CA SER A 39 -14.80 -14.80 -13.05
C SER A 39 -15.78 -15.62 -13.88
N GLN A 40 -17.09 -15.57 -13.61
CA GLN A 40 -18.09 -16.46 -14.22
C GLN A 40 -19.37 -15.77 -14.72
N LEU A 41 -19.39 -14.45 -14.85
CA LEU A 41 -20.53 -13.77 -15.47
C LEU A 41 -20.23 -13.48 -16.93
N PRO A 42 -21.06 -13.95 -17.90
CA PRO A 42 -20.92 -13.58 -19.30
C PRO A 42 -21.01 -12.05 -19.45
N GLY A 43 -20.04 -11.45 -20.15
CA GLY A 43 -19.97 -10.00 -20.37
C GLY A 43 -19.20 -9.21 -19.31
N GLN A 44 -18.53 -9.86 -18.38
CA GLN A 44 -17.69 -9.21 -17.40
C GLN A 44 -16.37 -8.76 -18.05
N LEU A 45 -16.26 -7.44 -18.23
CA LEU A 45 -14.95 -6.81 -18.43
C LEU A 45 -14.11 -7.10 -17.19
N SER A 46 -12.97 -7.75 -17.40
CA SER A 46 -12.01 -7.99 -16.33
C SER A 46 -11.59 -6.64 -15.76
N PHE A 47 -11.96 -6.35 -14.53
CA PHE A 47 -11.27 -5.34 -13.74
C PHE A 47 -9.85 -5.88 -13.55
N ASN A 48 -8.91 -5.36 -14.33
CA ASN A 48 -7.50 -5.50 -14.03
C ASN A 48 -7.24 -4.69 -12.76
N MET A 49 -7.51 -5.32 -11.62
CA MET A 49 -6.75 -5.02 -10.43
C MET A 49 -5.39 -5.68 -10.67
N ASP A 50 -4.46 -4.90 -11.21
CA ASP A 50 -3.05 -5.28 -11.36
C ASP A 50 -2.37 -5.33 -9.98
N ASP A 51 -2.88 -6.20 -9.11
CA ASP A 51 -2.17 -6.64 -7.92
C ASP A 51 -2.46 -8.13 -7.76
N PRO A 52 -1.53 -9.01 -8.19
CA PRO A 52 -1.62 -10.42 -7.88
C PRO A 52 -1.69 -10.52 -6.36
N ALA A 53 -2.64 -11.29 -5.89
CA ALA A 53 -2.90 -11.50 -4.47
C ALA A 53 -1.58 -11.70 -3.72
N VAL A 54 -1.20 -10.74 -2.90
CA VAL A 54 0.00 -10.74 -2.04
C VAL A 54 0.06 -11.99 -1.13
N PHE A 55 -0.99 -12.80 -1.11
CA PHE A 55 -1.15 -13.97 -0.26
C PHE A 55 -1.06 -15.31 -1.00
N ASN A 56 -0.96 -15.35 -2.33
CA ASN A 56 -0.91 -16.58 -3.12
C ASN A 56 0.19 -16.52 -4.20
N GLU A 57 1.41 -16.18 -3.81
CA GLU A 57 2.56 -16.12 -4.73
C GLU A 57 2.77 -17.45 -5.48
N ILE A 58 2.54 -18.58 -4.83
CA ILE A 58 2.70 -19.92 -5.42
C ILE A 58 1.53 -20.29 -6.36
N GLU A 59 0.28 -19.92 -6.03
CA GLU A 59 -0.88 -20.19 -6.88
C GLU A 59 -0.94 -19.28 -8.12
N ALA A 60 -0.44 -18.05 -8.05
CA ALA A 60 -0.36 -17.16 -9.21
C ALA A 60 0.60 -17.68 -10.29
N ILE A 61 1.60 -18.46 -9.91
CA ILE A 61 2.58 -19.06 -10.82
C ILE A 61 2.00 -20.25 -11.58
N THR A 62 1.06 -21.01 -10.98
CA THR A 62 0.53 -22.25 -11.59
C THR A 62 -0.55 -22.02 -12.65
N ASP A 63 -1.24 -20.87 -12.65
CA ASP A 63 -2.32 -20.57 -13.62
C ASP A 63 -1.82 -20.02 -14.97
N HIS A 64 -0.56 -19.57 -15.09
CA HIS A 64 -0.01 -18.92 -16.29
C HIS A 64 1.29 -19.54 -16.83
N GLY A 65 1.65 -20.74 -16.38
CA GLY A 65 2.94 -21.36 -16.70
C GLY A 65 4.09 -20.69 -15.93
N PHE A 66 5.24 -21.35 -15.88
CA PHE A 66 6.44 -20.74 -15.29
C PHE A 66 6.80 -19.50 -16.09
N ALA A 67 6.96 -18.35 -15.38
CA ALA A 67 7.58 -17.19 -15.98
C ALA A 67 8.98 -17.61 -16.46
N GLU A 68 9.31 -17.31 -17.72
CA GLU A 68 10.65 -17.60 -18.24
C GLU A 68 11.67 -16.86 -17.36
N GLU A 69 12.60 -17.62 -16.80
CA GLU A 69 13.80 -17.01 -16.21
C GLU A 69 14.47 -16.13 -17.27
N PRO A 70 15.13 -15.04 -16.90
CA PRO A 70 16.00 -14.32 -17.81
C PRO A 70 16.97 -15.34 -18.42
N SER A 71 16.80 -15.69 -19.69
CA SER A 71 17.50 -16.83 -20.30
C SER A 71 19.00 -16.69 -20.19
N LEU A 72 19.65 -17.72 -19.69
CA LEU A 72 21.11 -17.81 -19.54
C LEU A 72 21.81 -18.26 -20.83
N GLU A 73 21.09 -18.71 -21.85
CA GLU A 73 21.69 -19.25 -23.06
C GLU A 73 21.04 -18.69 -24.33
N GLU A 74 21.83 -17.99 -25.15
CA GLU A 74 21.61 -17.92 -26.59
C GLU A 74 22.59 -18.85 -27.26
N VAL A 75 22.13 -20.03 -27.68
CA VAL A 75 22.82 -20.82 -28.68
C VAL A 75 22.77 -20.02 -29.98
N VAL A 76 23.93 -19.55 -30.44
CA VAL A 76 24.06 -18.85 -31.71
C VAL A 76 24.13 -19.87 -32.82
N PRO A 77 23.12 -19.99 -33.71
CA PRO A 77 23.33 -20.69 -34.98
C PRO A 77 24.26 -19.83 -35.84
N GLU A 78 25.30 -20.46 -36.43
CA GLU A 78 26.08 -19.82 -37.49
C GLU A 78 25.14 -19.37 -38.62
N HIS A 79 24.98 -18.07 -38.81
CA HIS A 79 24.90 -17.32 -40.06
C HIS A 79 24.25 -15.96 -39.92
N ILE A 80 25.00 -14.93 -40.38
CA ILE A 80 24.59 -13.57 -40.77
C ILE A 80 24.24 -12.62 -39.60
N ARG A 81 25.25 -11.83 -39.17
CA ARG A 81 25.11 -10.70 -38.19
C ARG A 81 24.24 -9.56 -38.74
N ARG A 82 22.99 -9.48 -38.27
CA ARG A 82 22.30 -8.19 -38.07
C ARG A 82 22.51 -7.79 -36.62
N LYS A 83 23.00 -6.53 -36.34
CA LYS A 83 23.06 -5.97 -34.98
C LYS A 83 21.67 -6.11 -34.35
N ARG A 84 21.52 -7.03 -33.39
CA ARG A 84 20.29 -7.16 -32.60
C ARG A 84 20.23 -6.01 -31.58
N PRO A 85 19.04 -5.46 -31.26
CA PRO A 85 18.87 -4.57 -30.14
C PRO A 85 19.29 -5.28 -28.84
N LYS A 86 19.90 -4.55 -27.89
CA LYS A 86 20.30 -5.08 -26.59
C LYS A 86 19.11 -5.83 -25.97
N GLY A 87 19.28 -7.09 -25.62
CA GLY A 87 18.24 -7.90 -25.03
C GLY A 87 17.73 -7.30 -23.72
N LYS A 88 16.50 -7.62 -23.33
CA LYS A 88 15.83 -7.14 -22.09
C LYS A 88 16.72 -7.30 -20.85
N ARG A 89 17.48 -8.40 -20.76
CA ARG A 89 18.43 -8.72 -19.69
C ARG A 89 19.54 -7.67 -19.54
N ALA A 90 20.13 -7.24 -20.66
CA ALA A 90 21.19 -6.21 -20.62
C ALA A 90 20.68 -4.88 -20.09
N VAL A 91 19.39 -4.57 -20.30
CA VAL A 91 18.71 -3.39 -19.75
C VAL A 91 18.41 -3.58 -18.26
N ASP A 92 17.93 -4.76 -17.86
CA ASP A 92 17.56 -5.04 -16.47
C ASP A 92 18.79 -5.05 -15.52
N LEU A 93 19.97 -5.37 -16.01
CA LEU A 93 21.24 -5.42 -15.24
C LEU A 93 22.13 -4.19 -15.43
N SER A 94 21.73 -3.21 -16.22
CA SER A 94 22.56 -2.06 -16.62
C SER A 94 23.02 -1.14 -15.46
N GLY A 95 22.42 -1.26 -14.29
CA GLY A 95 22.77 -0.48 -13.10
C GLY A 95 23.59 -1.25 -12.05
N ILE A 96 24.01 -2.48 -12.38
CA ILE A 96 24.77 -3.35 -11.47
C ILE A 96 26.24 -3.32 -11.88
N GLU A 97 27.15 -3.24 -10.90
CA GLU A 97 28.60 -3.32 -11.12
C GLU A 97 28.95 -4.66 -11.78
N VAL A 98 29.82 -4.63 -12.77
CA VAL A 98 30.23 -5.81 -13.53
C VAL A 98 31.69 -6.14 -13.16
N GLU A 99 31.89 -7.31 -12.57
CA GLU A 99 33.20 -7.92 -12.41
C GLU A 99 33.50 -8.80 -13.63
N VAL A 100 34.67 -8.63 -14.26
CA VAL A 100 35.08 -9.43 -15.41
C VAL A 100 36.11 -10.46 -14.93
N VAL A 101 35.77 -11.74 -15.04
CA VAL A 101 36.65 -12.87 -14.75
C VAL A 101 37.02 -13.55 -16.06
N ASN A 102 38.32 -13.60 -16.38
CA ASN A 102 38.84 -14.19 -17.61
C ASN A 102 39.26 -15.64 -17.37
N HIS A 103 38.79 -16.55 -18.22
CA HIS A 103 39.12 -17.98 -18.21
C HIS A 103 39.86 -18.35 -19.50
N TYR A 104 41.11 -17.94 -19.63
CA TYR A 104 41.89 -18.26 -20.81
C TYR A 104 42.71 -19.54 -20.62
N LEU A 105 42.89 -20.28 -21.70
CA LEU A 105 43.76 -21.45 -21.72
C LEU A 105 45.24 -21.01 -21.68
N PRO A 106 46.10 -21.69 -20.91
CA PRO A 106 47.54 -21.44 -20.92
C PRO A 106 48.15 -21.66 -22.31
N GLU A 107 49.13 -20.84 -22.65
CA GLU A 107 49.80 -20.92 -23.98
C GLU A 107 50.47 -22.25 -24.26
N ASP A 108 51.03 -22.91 -23.25
CA ASP A 108 51.63 -24.25 -23.39
C ASP A 108 50.60 -25.30 -23.80
N ILE A 109 49.39 -25.24 -23.28
CA ILE A 109 48.31 -26.12 -23.73
C ILE A 109 47.90 -25.81 -25.16
N LEU A 110 47.73 -24.54 -25.53
CA LEU A 110 47.37 -24.12 -26.87
C LEU A 110 48.42 -24.54 -27.90
N ASN A 111 49.69 -24.39 -27.62
CA ASN A 111 50.80 -24.79 -28.48
C ASN A 111 50.92 -26.32 -28.60
N SER A 112 50.60 -27.06 -27.55
CA SER A 112 50.56 -28.54 -27.58
C SER A 112 49.42 -29.11 -28.43
N GLU A 113 48.22 -28.55 -28.24
CA GLU A 113 47.01 -29.07 -28.93
C GLU A 113 46.88 -28.52 -30.37
N MET A 114 47.48 -27.36 -30.67
CA MET A 114 47.43 -26.70 -31.97
C MET A 114 48.83 -26.35 -32.51
N PRO A 115 49.68 -27.34 -32.79
CA PRO A 115 51.11 -27.12 -33.14
C PRO A 115 51.30 -26.41 -34.50
N ARG A 116 50.26 -26.20 -35.30
CA ARG A 116 50.30 -25.43 -36.56
C ARG A 116 50.01 -23.92 -36.36
N GLY A 117 49.93 -23.49 -35.13
CA GLY A 117 49.57 -22.12 -34.72
C GLY A 117 48.07 -21.98 -34.41
N TRP A 118 47.77 -21.00 -33.61
CA TRP A 118 46.42 -20.64 -33.14
C TRP A 118 46.24 -19.13 -33.17
N HIS A 119 44.98 -18.68 -33.11
CA HIS A 119 44.62 -17.29 -32.87
C HIS A 119 43.37 -17.27 -31.97
N GLN A 120 43.30 -16.32 -31.09
CA GLN A 120 42.11 -16.13 -30.22
C GLN A 120 40.94 -15.60 -31.04
N MET A 121 39.82 -16.24 -30.93
CA MET A 121 38.55 -15.78 -31.47
C MET A 121 37.87 -14.82 -30.47
N GLU A 122 36.69 -14.30 -30.82
CA GLU A 122 35.90 -13.51 -29.85
C GLU A 122 35.50 -14.40 -28.67
N ASP A 123 35.63 -13.85 -27.44
CA ASP A 123 35.29 -14.56 -26.22
C ASP A 123 33.79 -14.91 -26.16
N GLU A 124 33.47 -16.09 -25.69
CA GLU A 124 32.12 -16.45 -25.28
C GLU A 124 31.85 -15.86 -23.91
N ILE A 125 30.82 -15.01 -23.78
CA ILE A 125 30.53 -14.27 -22.55
C ILE A 125 29.31 -14.91 -21.88
N TYR A 126 29.53 -15.45 -20.68
CA TYR A 126 28.48 -15.92 -19.77
C TYR A 126 28.32 -14.88 -18.66
N THR A 127 27.07 -14.58 -18.28
CA THR A 127 26.78 -13.61 -17.23
C THR A 127 26.01 -14.29 -16.10
N GLU A 128 26.54 -14.21 -14.90
CA GLU A 128 25.88 -14.66 -13.66
C GLU A 128 25.57 -13.48 -12.77
N LEU A 129 24.57 -13.60 -11.91
CA LEU A 129 24.23 -12.58 -10.92
C LEU A 129 24.61 -13.08 -9.54
N GLU A 130 25.67 -12.53 -8.97
CA GLU A 130 26.08 -12.83 -7.61
C GLU A 130 25.43 -11.86 -6.61
N ARG A 131 24.92 -12.40 -5.50
CA ARG A 131 24.44 -11.61 -4.37
C ARG A 131 25.54 -11.50 -3.32
N ILE A 132 26.03 -10.27 -3.08
CA ILE A 132 26.90 -9.97 -1.94
C ILE A 132 26.02 -9.78 -0.70
N PRO A 133 26.16 -10.60 0.37
CA PRO A 133 25.43 -10.40 1.61
C PRO A 133 25.72 -9.04 2.25
N PRO A 134 24.76 -8.44 2.98
CA PRO A 134 25.02 -7.22 3.73
C PRO A 134 26.17 -7.45 4.72
N SER A 135 27.10 -6.50 4.83
CA SER A 135 28.21 -6.54 5.76
C SER A 135 28.10 -5.44 6.82
N TYR A 136 28.68 -5.68 7.98
CA TYR A 136 28.71 -4.74 9.09
C TYR A 136 30.15 -4.39 9.42
N LYS A 137 30.38 -3.14 9.82
CA LYS A 137 31.67 -2.69 10.33
C LYS A 137 31.49 -1.85 11.59
N VAL A 138 32.40 -2.01 12.55
CA VAL A 138 32.49 -1.12 13.70
C VAL A 138 33.30 0.11 13.29
N VAL A 139 32.77 1.31 13.61
CA VAL A 139 33.51 2.56 13.41
C VAL A 139 33.83 3.13 14.79
N GLU A 140 35.11 3.21 15.12
CA GLU A 140 35.60 3.81 16.35
C GLU A 140 36.00 5.27 16.10
N HIS A 141 35.40 6.18 16.88
CA HIS A 141 35.67 7.61 16.81
C HIS A 141 36.60 8.02 17.97
N HIS A 142 37.87 8.24 17.68
CA HIS A 142 38.86 8.73 18.65
C HIS A 142 38.80 10.25 18.71
N VAL A 143 38.29 10.81 19.83
CA VAL A 143 38.18 12.25 20.03
C VAL A 143 39.26 12.68 21.00
N GLY A 144 40.26 13.44 20.51
CA GLY A 144 41.37 13.93 21.32
C GLY A 144 40.88 14.82 22.48
N VAL A 145 41.42 14.56 23.66
CA VAL A 145 41.20 15.39 24.86
C VAL A 145 42.56 15.97 25.29
N TYR A 146 42.59 17.27 25.41
CA TYR A 146 43.81 18.02 25.71
C TYR A 146 43.65 18.79 27.00
N ALA A 147 44.64 18.74 27.88
CA ALA A 147 44.68 19.51 29.12
C ALA A 147 45.85 20.51 29.11
N SER A 148 45.63 21.72 29.61
CA SER A 148 46.69 22.69 29.75
C SER A 148 47.66 22.30 30.87
N ASN A 149 48.97 22.47 30.66
CA ASN A 149 50.00 22.36 31.74
C ASN A 149 50.03 23.66 32.52
N GLY A 150 49.68 23.67 33.83
CA GLY A 150 49.77 24.82 34.69
C GLY A 150 48.60 24.91 35.71
N ASN A 151 48.68 25.94 36.64
CA ASN A 151 47.67 26.18 37.67
C ASN A 151 46.39 26.77 37.07
N GLY A 152 45.53 25.92 36.58
CA GLY A 152 44.24 26.28 35.96
C GLY A 152 43.99 25.32 34.81
N SER A 153 43.45 24.14 35.13
CA SER A 153 43.23 23.06 34.16
C SER A 153 42.14 23.42 33.16
N ARG A 154 42.52 23.97 32.02
CA ARG A 154 41.62 24.11 30.87
C ARG A 154 41.68 22.79 30.07
N ILE A 155 40.53 22.12 29.92
CA ILE A 155 40.34 20.94 29.11
C ILE A 155 39.71 21.34 27.78
N MET A 156 40.32 20.95 26.67
CA MET A 156 39.74 21.09 25.32
C MET A 156 39.51 19.71 24.72
N ARG A 157 38.48 19.59 23.93
CA ARG A 157 38.14 18.33 23.23
C ARG A 157 37.99 18.60 21.74
N GLY A 158 38.41 17.65 20.94
CA GLY A 158 38.11 17.63 19.51
C GLY A 158 36.58 17.57 19.28
N LYS A 159 36.15 17.97 18.10
CA LYS A 159 34.75 17.92 17.72
C LYS A 159 34.33 16.46 17.47
N ALA A 160 33.47 15.91 18.30
CA ALA A 160 32.87 14.60 18.07
C ALA A 160 31.82 14.69 16.96
N PRO A 161 31.59 13.62 16.17
CA PRO A 161 30.53 13.61 15.18
C PRO A 161 29.15 13.62 15.82
N SER A 162 28.16 14.21 15.15
CA SER A 162 26.76 14.20 15.57
C SER A 162 26.23 12.77 15.55
N ARG A 163 25.50 12.38 16.60
CA ARG A 163 24.93 11.05 16.78
C ARG A 163 23.40 11.13 16.79
N LEU A 164 22.73 10.15 16.18
CA LEU A 164 21.27 10.03 16.26
C LEU A 164 20.78 9.91 17.69
N LEU A 165 21.42 9.07 18.49
CA LEU A 165 21.11 8.87 19.90
C LEU A 165 22.41 8.84 20.71
N ASN A 166 22.43 9.53 21.84
CA ASN A 166 23.56 9.47 22.76
C ASN A 166 23.74 8.07 23.33
N HIS A 167 24.97 7.64 23.49
CA HIS A 167 25.35 6.32 24.02
C HIS A 167 24.73 5.13 23.24
N SER A 168 24.56 5.29 21.93
CA SER A 168 24.00 4.26 21.04
C SER A 168 24.98 3.91 19.92
N ILE A 169 24.94 2.64 19.51
CA ILE A 169 25.66 2.16 18.32
C ILE A 169 24.90 2.47 17.03
N LEU A 170 23.70 3.07 17.13
CA LEU A 170 22.81 3.30 16.01
C LEU A 170 23.37 4.37 15.07
N THR A 171 23.62 3.96 13.84
CA THR A 171 23.99 4.84 12.72
C THR A 171 22.78 5.10 11.82
N PRO A 172 22.81 6.13 10.95
CA PRO A 172 21.79 6.34 9.94
C PRO A 172 21.54 5.11 9.05
N SER A 173 22.59 4.42 8.62
CA SER A 173 22.46 3.22 7.77
C SER A 173 21.83 2.04 8.52
N LEU A 174 22.19 1.81 9.78
CA LEU A 174 21.57 0.76 10.60
C LEU A 174 20.08 1.08 10.88
N ALA A 175 19.74 2.34 11.15
CA ALA A 175 18.34 2.77 11.30
C ALA A 175 17.56 2.54 10.00
N ALA A 176 18.08 2.95 8.85
CA ALA A 176 17.46 2.77 7.55
C ALA A 176 17.23 1.29 7.21
N SER A 177 18.17 0.39 7.56
CA SER A 177 18.02 -1.05 7.31
C SER A 177 16.86 -1.63 8.13
N ILE A 178 16.73 -1.25 9.42
CA ILE A 178 15.63 -1.69 10.28
C ILE A 178 14.29 -1.16 9.78
N PHE A 179 14.23 0.12 9.38
CA PHE A 179 13.01 0.73 8.87
C PHE A 179 12.56 0.06 7.57
N THR A 180 13.48 -0.17 6.64
CA THR A 180 13.19 -0.83 5.37
C THR A 180 12.73 -2.27 5.59
N ALA A 181 13.46 -3.04 6.40
CA ALA A 181 13.08 -4.42 6.70
C ALA A 181 11.67 -4.49 7.31
N LYS A 182 11.33 -3.61 8.28
CA LYS A 182 10.05 -3.66 8.97
C LYS A 182 8.89 -3.06 8.16
N TYR A 183 9.05 -1.88 7.57
CA TYR A 183 7.93 -1.12 7.00
C TYR A 183 7.78 -1.27 5.48
N ILE A 184 8.82 -1.71 4.79
CA ILE A 184 8.76 -2.02 3.35
C ILE A 184 8.63 -3.52 3.12
N ASN A 185 9.49 -4.33 3.79
CA ASN A 185 9.54 -5.78 3.60
C ASN A 185 8.64 -6.53 4.60
N ALA A 186 7.93 -5.80 5.49
CA ALA A 186 7.00 -6.34 6.49
C ALA A 186 7.62 -7.38 7.45
N VAL A 187 8.94 -7.34 7.69
CA VAL A 187 9.64 -8.29 8.56
C VAL A 187 9.42 -7.93 10.03
N PRO A 188 8.97 -8.85 10.89
CA PRO A 188 8.85 -8.62 12.33
C PRO A 188 10.21 -8.37 12.99
N LEU A 189 10.24 -7.53 14.05
CA LEU A 189 11.49 -7.20 14.76
C LEU A 189 12.20 -8.41 15.36
N ASN A 190 11.46 -9.44 15.79
CA ASN A 190 12.09 -10.67 16.27
C ASN A 190 12.87 -11.39 15.18
N ARG A 191 12.34 -11.47 13.94
CA ARG A 191 13.05 -12.07 12.80
C ARG A 191 14.25 -11.22 12.36
N ILE A 192 14.17 -9.89 12.46
CA ILE A 192 15.32 -9.00 12.22
C ILE A 192 16.40 -9.28 13.28
N SER A 193 16.00 -9.42 14.55
CA SER A 193 16.92 -9.76 15.65
C SER A 193 17.59 -11.12 15.45
N GLU A 194 16.85 -12.12 15.02
CA GLU A 194 17.37 -13.45 14.68
C GLU A 194 18.36 -13.38 13.51
N GLY A 195 18.02 -12.62 12.45
CA GLY A 195 18.91 -12.37 11.31
C GLY A 195 20.24 -11.75 11.73
N TYR A 196 20.21 -10.73 12.59
CA TYR A 196 21.42 -10.16 13.17
C TYR A 196 22.22 -11.16 13.98
N GLY A 197 21.54 -12.09 14.68
CA GLY A 197 22.20 -13.18 15.41
C GLY A 197 23.00 -14.10 14.50
N TYR A 198 22.54 -14.41 13.30
CA TYR A 198 23.30 -15.19 12.30
C TYR A 198 24.55 -14.47 11.82
N ASP A 199 24.53 -13.12 11.81
CA ASP A 199 25.69 -12.29 11.49
C ASP A 199 26.58 -11.99 12.71
N GLY A 200 26.34 -12.62 13.86
CA GLY A 200 27.10 -12.44 15.10
C GLY A 200 26.75 -11.16 15.88
N LEU A 201 25.65 -10.47 15.54
CA LEU A 201 25.21 -9.24 16.20
C LEU A 201 24.09 -9.51 17.20
N ASN A 202 24.24 -9.10 18.45
CA ASN A 202 23.21 -9.25 19.47
C ASN A 202 22.41 -7.95 19.66
N ILE A 203 21.40 -7.73 18.80
CA ILE A 203 20.51 -6.57 18.86
C ILE A 203 19.09 -7.06 19.09
N SER A 204 18.57 -6.87 20.31
CA SER A 204 17.24 -7.36 20.67
C SER A 204 16.12 -6.54 20.02
N ARG A 205 14.94 -7.16 19.86
CA ARG A 205 13.71 -6.50 19.37
C ARG A 205 13.33 -5.26 20.20
N GLN A 206 13.56 -5.30 21.53
CA GLN A 206 13.25 -4.20 22.43
C GLN A 206 14.15 -2.98 22.16
N VAL A 207 15.44 -3.22 21.91
CA VAL A 207 16.39 -2.17 21.55
C VAL A 207 15.97 -1.52 20.24
N MET A 208 15.66 -2.31 19.20
CA MET A 208 15.20 -1.79 17.91
C MET A 208 13.88 -1.01 18.03
N ALA A 209 12.91 -1.52 18.79
CA ALA A 209 11.65 -0.82 19.06
C ALA A 209 11.89 0.52 19.76
N GLY A 210 12.78 0.55 20.77
CA GLY A 210 13.16 1.77 21.46
C GLY A 210 13.88 2.78 20.55
N TRP A 211 14.69 2.33 19.61
CA TRP A 211 15.29 3.21 18.60
C TRP A 211 14.25 3.81 17.67
N MET A 212 13.34 3.01 17.11
CA MET A 212 12.28 3.48 16.22
C MET A 212 11.37 4.53 16.88
N ILE A 213 10.94 4.26 18.12
CA ILE A 213 10.12 5.22 18.87
C ILE A 213 10.86 6.54 19.10
N ARG A 214 12.12 6.47 19.56
CA ARG A 214 12.91 7.69 19.83
C ARG A 214 13.25 8.46 18.56
N LEU A 215 13.59 7.78 17.45
CA LEU A 215 13.88 8.47 16.19
C LEU A 215 12.62 9.10 15.59
N SER A 216 11.46 8.45 15.75
CA SER A 216 10.17 9.03 15.39
C SER A 216 9.91 10.30 16.18
N ASP A 217 9.99 10.23 17.51
CA ASP A 217 9.72 11.38 18.39
C ASP A 217 10.74 12.52 18.26
N TYR A 218 12.02 12.23 17.94
CA TYR A 218 13.11 13.21 17.97
C TYR A 218 13.36 13.89 16.62
N TYR A 219 13.03 13.23 15.50
CA TYR A 219 13.43 13.69 14.18
C TYR A 219 12.32 13.60 13.13
N LEU A 220 11.51 12.52 13.16
CA LEU A 220 10.61 12.26 12.08
C LEU A 220 9.20 12.85 12.27
N ASP A 221 8.86 13.26 13.47
CA ASP A 221 7.55 13.90 13.76
C ASP A 221 7.39 15.20 12.97
N SER A 222 8.46 16.01 12.85
CA SER A 222 8.45 17.25 12.04
C SER A 222 8.26 16.97 10.55
N VAL A 223 8.88 15.90 10.03
CA VAL A 223 8.68 15.44 8.64
C VAL A 223 7.23 15.02 8.43
N HIS A 224 6.69 14.23 9.37
CA HIS A 224 5.32 13.74 9.31
C HIS A 224 4.31 14.89 9.38
N GLN A 225 4.55 15.88 10.25
CA GLN A 225 3.69 17.07 10.35
C GLN A 225 3.71 17.88 9.03
N MET A 226 4.87 18.10 8.43
CA MET A 226 4.97 18.77 7.13
C MET A 226 4.24 17.98 6.03
N MET A 227 4.33 16.66 6.03
CA MET A 227 3.55 15.82 5.12
C MET A 227 2.05 16.01 5.32
N LYS A 228 1.58 16.14 6.56
CA LYS A 228 0.18 16.40 6.90
C LYS A 228 -0.29 17.76 6.39
N ASP A 229 0.51 18.79 6.59
CA ASP A 229 0.19 20.15 6.17
C ASP A 229 0.14 20.24 4.62
N GLU A 230 1.03 19.53 3.93
CA GLU A 230 1.03 19.45 2.48
C GLU A 230 -0.15 18.62 1.94
N LEU A 231 -0.51 17.52 2.60
CA LEU A 231 -1.66 16.69 2.25
C LEU A 231 -2.95 17.50 2.24
N LYS A 232 -3.14 18.40 3.21
CA LYS A 232 -4.33 19.25 3.33
C LYS A 232 -4.49 20.28 2.20
N LYS A 233 -3.46 20.50 1.39
CA LYS A 233 -3.53 21.36 0.18
C LYS A 233 -4.05 20.62 -1.04
N ALA A 234 -4.14 19.30 -0.97
CA ALA A 234 -4.61 18.48 -2.10
C ALA A 234 -6.10 18.71 -2.38
N PRO A 235 -6.53 18.78 -3.65
CA PRO A 235 -7.93 18.95 -4.00
C PRO A 235 -8.78 17.72 -3.70
N LEU A 236 -8.12 16.55 -3.56
CA LEU A 236 -8.76 15.29 -3.27
C LEU A 236 -7.87 14.44 -2.35
N ILE A 237 -8.50 13.88 -1.33
CA ILE A 237 -7.89 12.94 -0.38
C ILE A 237 -8.74 11.67 -0.35
N HIS A 238 -8.08 10.52 -0.44
CA HIS A 238 -8.65 9.22 -0.11
C HIS A 238 -8.44 8.91 1.36
N CYS A 239 -9.41 8.27 2.00
CA CYS A 239 -9.32 7.87 3.40
C CYS A 239 -9.83 6.44 3.61
N ASP A 240 -9.13 5.71 4.47
CA ASP A 240 -9.52 4.36 4.91
C ASP A 240 -8.92 4.09 6.30
N GLU A 241 -9.40 3.06 6.99
CA GLU A 241 -8.87 2.64 8.28
C GLU A 241 -8.82 1.12 8.44
N SER A 242 -7.89 0.63 9.26
CA SER A 242 -7.78 -0.80 9.58
C SER A 242 -7.65 -1.03 11.08
N PRO A 243 -8.43 -1.99 11.63
CA PRO A 243 -8.28 -2.37 13.04
C PRO A 243 -6.98 -3.16 13.26
N PHE A 244 -6.39 -2.99 14.45
CA PHE A 244 -5.28 -3.82 14.92
C PHE A 244 -5.40 -4.09 16.42
N THR A 245 -4.62 -5.07 16.91
CA THR A 245 -4.58 -5.44 18.32
C THR A 245 -3.43 -4.74 19.03
N MET A 246 -3.70 -4.15 20.19
CA MET A 246 -2.69 -3.59 21.07
C MET A 246 -2.56 -4.41 22.34
N SER A 247 -1.32 -4.61 22.83
CA SER A 247 -1.04 -5.31 24.07
C SER A 247 -1.37 -4.43 25.28
N GLY A 248 -2.02 -4.99 26.31
CA GLY A 248 -2.17 -4.35 27.61
C GLY A 248 -3.21 -3.21 27.72
N GLU A 249 -3.75 -2.70 26.63
CA GLU A 249 -4.77 -1.65 26.66
C GLU A 249 -6.11 -2.18 26.15
N LYS A 250 -6.74 -3.01 26.97
CA LYS A 250 -8.17 -3.30 26.83
C LYS A 250 -8.93 -2.23 27.59
N ASP A 251 -9.87 -1.57 26.96
CA ASP A 251 -10.85 -0.78 27.69
C ASP A 251 -11.54 -1.70 28.69
N ALA A 252 -11.50 -1.37 29.96
CA ALA A 252 -12.16 -2.16 31.01
C ALA A 252 -13.66 -2.32 30.75
N ASN A 253 -14.26 -1.37 30.00
CA ASN A 253 -15.68 -1.35 29.64
C ASN A 253 -15.96 -2.06 28.29
N ASP A 254 -14.94 -2.26 27.44
CA ASP A 254 -15.04 -2.99 26.16
C ASP A 254 -13.79 -3.83 25.91
N PRO A 255 -13.76 -5.08 26.41
CA PRO A 255 -12.64 -6.02 26.17
C PRO A 255 -12.40 -6.36 24.68
N GLN A 256 -13.34 -6.01 23.80
CA GLN A 256 -13.24 -6.20 22.35
C GLN A 256 -12.90 -4.89 21.60
N SER A 257 -12.59 -3.79 22.33
CA SER A 257 -12.20 -2.54 21.70
C SER A 257 -11.02 -2.75 20.78
N LYS A 258 -11.19 -2.32 19.53
CA LYS A 258 -10.16 -2.40 18.49
C LYS A 258 -9.49 -1.05 18.38
N ASN A 259 -8.17 -1.05 18.28
CA ASN A 259 -7.42 0.14 17.87
C ASN A 259 -7.43 0.25 16.35
N TYR A 260 -7.44 1.46 15.81
CA TYR A 260 -7.48 1.72 14.38
C TYR A 260 -6.26 2.52 13.92
N MET A 261 -5.69 2.09 12.80
CA MET A 261 -4.73 2.86 12.02
C MET A 261 -5.50 3.49 10.86
N TRP A 262 -5.37 4.78 10.70
CA TRP A 262 -5.95 5.56 9.62
C TRP A 262 -4.94 5.76 8.51
N VAL A 263 -5.39 5.84 7.27
CA VAL A 263 -4.57 6.28 6.13
C VAL A 263 -5.31 7.36 5.35
N TYR A 264 -4.59 8.43 5.06
CA TYR A 264 -5.00 9.51 4.17
C TYR A 264 -4.05 9.54 2.99
N HIS A 265 -4.58 9.60 1.79
CA HIS A 265 -3.78 9.53 0.58
C HIS A 265 -4.16 10.64 -0.39
N SER A 266 -3.18 11.44 -0.81
CA SER A 266 -3.28 12.33 -1.96
C SER A 266 -2.66 11.66 -3.20
N PRO A 267 -3.41 11.52 -4.31
CA PRO A 267 -2.89 10.87 -5.53
C PRO A 267 -1.90 11.71 -6.32
N GLY A 268 -1.66 12.98 -5.95
CA GLY A 268 -0.73 13.87 -6.65
C GLY A 268 -1.31 14.40 -7.96
N ILE A 269 -2.54 14.91 -7.92
CA ILE A 269 -3.24 15.54 -9.06
C ILE A 269 -3.28 17.06 -8.89
N GLN A 270 -3.38 17.81 -10.01
CA GLN A 270 -3.48 19.27 -10.01
C GLN A 270 -2.40 19.94 -9.14
N ASP A 271 -1.12 19.61 -9.41
CA ASP A 271 0.07 20.12 -8.71
C ASP A 271 0.19 19.74 -7.23
N SER A 272 -0.75 18.95 -6.68
CA SER A 272 -0.62 18.41 -5.33
C SER A 272 0.45 17.32 -5.26
N LYS A 273 0.95 17.05 -4.05
CA LYS A 273 1.97 16.03 -3.83
C LYS A 273 1.34 14.66 -3.63
N LYS A 274 2.05 13.62 -4.08
CA LYS A 274 1.64 12.23 -3.84
C LYS A 274 2.08 11.81 -2.45
N ILE A 275 1.13 11.72 -1.52
CA ILE A 275 1.39 11.50 -0.10
C ILE A 275 0.55 10.34 0.41
N TYR A 276 1.16 9.48 1.22
CA TYR A 276 0.51 8.48 2.06
C TYR A 276 0.76 8.87 3.52
N LEU A 277 -0.27 9.26 4.23
CA LEU A 277 -0.18 9.66 5.63
C LEU A 277 -0.93 8.66 6.50
N TYR A 278 -0.20 7.93 7.32
CA TYR A 278 -0.80 7.07 8.35
C TYR A 278 -0.89 7.83 9.66
N GLU A 279 -1.97 7.59 10.39
CA GLU A 279 -2.24 8.26 11.65
C GLU A 279 -2.80 7.28 12.69
N TYR A 280 -2.38 7.48 13.93
CA TYR A 280 -2.91 6.76 15.08
C TYR A 280 -3.34 7.74 16.15
N ASP A 281 -4.63 7.74 16.48
CA ASP A 281 -5.21 8.60 17.51
C ASP A 281 -5.89 7.78 18.61
N ASN A 282 -5.12 7.31 19.55
CA ASN A 282 -5.58 6.55 20.71
C ASN A 282 -6.56 5.42 20.39
N GLY A 283 -6.48 4.86 19.19
CA GLY A 283 -7.28 3.73 18.74
C GLY A 283 -8.72 4.04 18.34
N SER A 284 -9.17 5.26 18.44
CA SER A 284 -10.56 5.64 18.15
C SER A 284 -10.91 5.52 16.65
N ARG A 285 -12.15 5.10 16.34
CA ARG A 285 -12.79 5.12 15.03
C ARG A 285 -13.87 6.21 14.92
N SER A 286 -13.93 7.14 15.86
CA SER A 286 -14.99 8.16 15.90
C SER A 286 -14.83 9.22 14.81
N ALA A 287 -15.95 9.87 14.44
CA ALA A 287 -15.95 11.01 13.53
C ALA A 287 -15.07 12.17 14.02
N ALA A 288 -14.92 12.33 15.35
CA ALA A 288 -14.06 13.36 15.94
C ALA A 288 -12.57 13.18 15.61
N VAL A 289 -12.11 11.95 15.35
CA VAL A 289 -10.73 11.69 14.91
C VAL A 289 -10.52 12.26 13.51
N ILE A 290 -11.40 11.91 12.58
CA ILE A 290 -11.32 12.36 11.19
C ILE A 290 -11.44 13.89 11.13
N ASP A 291 -12.37 14.46 11.88
CA ASP A 291 -12.62 15.90 11.99
C ASP A 291 -11.35 16.67 12.41
N ARG A 292 -10.65 16.18 13.43
CA ARG A 292 -9.39 16.77 13.91
C ARG A 292 -8.25 16.64 12.89
N TYR A 293 -8.14 15.49 12.20
CA TYR A 293 -7.10 15.32 11.19
C TYR A 293 -7.31 16.17 9.97
N LEU A 294 -8.56 16.33 9.55
CA LEU A 294 -8.94 17.13 8.41
C LEU A 294 -9.36 18.56 8.76
N GLU A 295 -9.10 19.02 10.00
CA GLU A 295 -9.37 20.38 10.40
C GLU A 295 -8.74 21.38 9.43
N GLY A 296 -9.59 22.28 8.88
CA GLY A 296 -9.20 23.25 7.87
C GLY A 296 -9.02 22.71 6.45
N TYR A 297 -9.22 21.42 6.21
CA TYR A 297 -9.20 20.85 4.86
C TYR A 297 -10.42 21.31 4.05
N LYS A 298 -10.16 21.75 2.82
CA LYS A 298 -11.17 22.17 1.84
C LYS A 298 -10.98 21.36 0.58
N GLY A 299 -11.95 20.51 0.25
CA GLY A 299 -11.84 19.67 -0.94
C GLY A 299 -12.71 18.43 -0.87
N ILE A 300 -12.27 17.39 -1.57
CA ILE A 300 -13.02 16.16 -1.75
C ILE A 300 -12.38 15.04 -0.93
N LEU A 301 -13.19 14.38 -0.10
CA LEU A 301 -12.81 13.20 0.65
C LEU A 301 -13.47 11.96 0.01
N VAL A 302 -12.67 11.08 -0.58
CA VAL A 302 -13.14 9.79 -1.10
C VAL A 302 -13.01 8.75 -0.01
N SER A 303 -14.13 8.09 0.34
CA SER A 303 -14.16 7.10 1.42
C SER A 303 -15.16 5.97 1.14
N ASP A 304 -15.17 4.99 2.04
CA ASP A 304 -16.24 4.01 2.08
C ASP A 304 -17.56 4.62 2.64
N GLY A 305 -18.59 3.82 2.75
CA GLY A 305 -19.90 4.26 3.27
C GLY A 305 -19.98 4.32 4.80
N TYR A 306 -18.88 4.49 5.53
CA TYR A 306 -18.92 4.58 6.99
C TYR A 306 -19.53 5.90 7.47
N ALA A 307 -20.44 5.81 8.44
CA ALA A 307 -21.28 6.94 8.87
C ALA A 307 -20.49 8.15 9.44
N SER A 308 -19.27 7.91 9.95
CA SER A 308 -18.43 8.98 10.47
C SER A 308 -18.02 9.99 9.39
N TYR A 309 -17.79 9.54 8.15
CA TYR A 309 -17.46 10.43 7.03
C TYR A 309 -18.67 11.32 6.64
N HIS A 310 -19.87 10.77 6.72
CA HIS A 310 -21.10 11.54 6.44
C HIS A 310 -21.35 12.63 7.49
N THR A 311 -20.82 12.49 8.69
CA THR A 311 -20.90 13.53 9.72
C THR A 311 -20.05 14.73 9.36
N LEU A 312 -18.89 14.54 8.72
CA LEU A 312 -18.03 15.61 8.22
C LEU A 312 -18.71 16.43 7.12
N ASP A 313 -19.31 15.75 6.12
CA ASP A 313 -20.04 16.41 5.02
C ASP A 313 -21.20 17.31 5.51
N ARG A 314 -21.74 17.01 6.69
CA ARG A 314 -22.81 17.83 7.32
C ARG A 314 -22.29 18.98 8.18
N LYS A 315 -21.01 18.90 8.61
CA LYS A 315 -20.40 19.90 9.50
C LYS A 315 -19.61 20.96 8.74
N HIS A 316 -19.09 20.61 7.57
CA HIS A 316 -18.14 21.45 6.85
C HIS A 316 -18.63 21.68 5.42
N ASP A 317 -19.06 22.89 5.11
CA ASP A 317 -19.58 23.27 3.79
C ASP A 317 -18.50 23.21 2.70
N ASP A 318 -17.23 23.40 3.08
CA ASP A 318 -16.07 23.39 2.16
C ASP A 318 -15.52 21.98 1.88
N LEU A 319 -16.07 20.93 2.51
CA LEU A 319 -15.65 19.54 2.35
C LEU A 319 -16.78 18.72 1.75
N LYS A 320 -16.51 18.05 0.63
CA LYS A 320 -17.44 17.09 0.01
C LYS A 320 -16.98 15.66 0.21
N VAL A 321 -17.89 14.78 0.60
CA VAL A 321 -17.60 13.34 0.70
C VAL A 321 -18.07 12.65 -0.57
N ALA A 322 -17.18 11.93 -1.25
CA ALA A 322 -17.48 11.05 -2.38
C ALA A 322 -17.44 9.58 -1.95
N GLY A 323 -18.49 8.84 -2.29
CA GLY A 323 -18.65 7.44 -1.93
C GLY A 323 -18.00 6.49 -2.93
N CYS A 324 -17.64 5.29 -2.47
CA CYS A 324 -17.00 4.25 -3.26
C CYS A 324 -18.03 3.29 -3.88
N TRP A 325 -18.11 3.24 -5.22
CA TRP A 325 -18.98 2.31 -5.95
C TRP A 325 -18.52 0.85 -5.82
N VAL A 326 -17.24 0.59 -5.60
CA VAL A 326 -16.73 -0.76 -5.35
C VAL A 326 -17.36 -1.34 -4.08
N HIS A 327 -17.46 -0.56 -3.00
CA HIS A 327 -18.14 -0.98 -1.78
C HIS A 327 -19.63 -1.26 -1.99
N CYS A 328 -20.30 -0.44 -2.79
CA CYS A 328 -21.68 -0.70 -3.18
C CYS A 328 -21.82 -2.01 -3.95
N LYS A 329 -20.97 -2.25 -4.97
CA LYS A 329 -20.95 -3.48 -5.77
C LYS A 329 -20.63 -4.71 -4.92
N ARG A 330 -19.69 -4.60 -3.97
CA ARG A 330 -19.25 -5.71 -3.10
C ARG A 330 -20.42 -6.30 -2.32
N LYS A 331 -21.35 -5.49 -1.83
CA LYS A 331 -22.54 -5.95 -1.10
C LYS A 331 -23.41 -6.91 -1.92
N TYR A 332 -23.57 -6.65 -3.20
CA TYR A 332 -24.31 -7.53 -4.12
C TYR A 332 -23.46 -8.74 -4.53
N ALA A 333 -22.19 -8.53 -4.80
CA ALA A 333 -21.26 -9.59 -5.20
C ALA A 333 -21.13 -10.69 -4.13
N GLU A 334 -21.14 -10.35 -2.85
CA GLU A 334 -21.10 -11.30 -1.74
C GLU A 334 -22.31 -12.25 -1.77
N ILE A 335 -23.51 -11.76 -2.13
CA ILE A 335 -24.71 -12.57 -2.27
C ILE A 335 -24.58 -13.55 -3.45
N VAL A 336 -24.04 -13.08 -4.59
CA VAL A 336 -23.83 -13.91 -5.78
C VAL A 336 -22.78 -14.98 -5.56
N LYS A 337 -21.70 -14.67 -4.83
CA LYS A 337 -20.60 -15.63 -4.52
C LYS A 337 -21.04 -16.84 -3.68
N THR A 338 -22.23 -16.79 -3.05
CA THR A 338 -22.76 -17.94 -2.30
C THR A 338 -23.32 -19.05 -3.19
N VAL A 339 -23.46 -18.81 -4.50
CA VAL A 339 -24.01 -19.77 -5.46
C VAL A 339 -22.99 -20.86 -5.76
N LYS A 340 -23.39 -22.13 -5.57
CA LYS A 340 -22.55 -23.27 -5.98
C LYS A 340 -22.46 -23.32 -7.51
N LYS A 341 -21.30 -23.68 -8.03
CA LYS A 341 -21.06 -23.80 -9.46
C LYS A 341 -22.11 -24.71 -10.13
N GLY A 342 -22.82 -24.19 -11.13
CA GLY A 342 -23.88 -24.93 -11.84
C GLY A 342 -25.27 -24.93 -11.18
N ALA A 343 -25.44 -24.29 -10.00
CA ALA A 343 -26.75 -24.16 -9.38
C ALA A 343 -27.56 -23.00 -9.98
N ALA A 344 -28.90 -23.17 -10.03
CA ALA A 344 -29.80 -22.09 -10.39
C ALA A 344 -29.77 -20.98 -9.33
N LEU A 345 -29.85 -19.71 -9.77
CA LEU A 345 -29.93 -18.56 -8.88
C LEU A 345 -31.31 -18.44 -8.25
N SER A 346 -31.34 -18.18 -6.94
CA SER A 346 -32.57 -17.76 -6.26
C SER A 346 -33.01 -16.37 -6.76
N PRO A 347 -34.29 -15.97 -6.58
CA PRO A 347 -34.76 -14.64 -6.94
C PRO A 347 -33.91 -13.50 -6.35
N ALA A 348 -33.45 -13.65 -5.08
CA ALA A 348 -32.61 -12.68 -4.42
C ALA A 348 -31.21 -12.60 -5.07
N GLN A 349 -30.63 -13.74 -5.46
CA GLN A 349 -29.34 -13.80 -6.14
C GLN A 349 -29.43 -13.26 -7.58
N GLN A 350 -30.56 -13.44 -8.26
CA GLN A 350 -30.81 -12.84 -9.58
C GLN A 350 -30.81 -11.31 -9.50
N ILE A 351 -31.53 -10.74 -8.54
CA ILE A 351 -31.52 -9.29 -8.29
C ILE A 351 -30.13 -8.77 -7.93
N ALA A 352 -29.43 -9.49 -7.06
CA ALA A 352 -28.06 -9.11 -6.66
C ALA A 352 -27.09 -9.14 -7.86
N ARG A 353 -27.21 -10.14 -8.76
CA ARG A 353 -26.44 -10.22 -9.98
C ARG A 353 -26.75 -9.06 -10.91
N GLU A 354 -28.03 -8.76 -11.15
CA GLU A 354 -28.46 -7.64 -11.98
C GLU A 354 -27.91 -6.30 -11.44
N ALA A 355 -27.96 -6.09 -10.11
CA ALA A 355 -27.36 -4.91 -9.49
C ALA A 355 -25.86 -4.79 -9.78
N ALA A 356 -25.12 -5.89 -9.60
CA ALA A 356 -23.67 -5.93 -9.86
C ALA A 356 -23.33 -5.69 -11.34
N GLU A 357 -24.14 -6.18 -12.27
CA GLU A 357 -24.02 -5.96 -13.71
C GLU A 357 -24.30 -4.49 -14.08
N ARG A 358 -25.36 -3.89 -13.56
CA ARG A 358 -25.69 -2.46 -13.76
C ARG A 358 -24.54 -1.55 -13.26
N ILE A 359 -23.98 -1.85 -12.10
CA ILE A 359 -22.82 -1.12 -11.58
C ILE A 359 -21.59 -1.34 -12.48
N ALA A 360 -21.37 -2.56 -13.00
CA ALA A 360 -20.27 -2.83 -13.93
C ALA A 360 -20.38 -2.01 -15.22
N VAL A 361 -21.59 -1.81 -15.74
CA VAL A 361 -21.83 -0.94 -16.91
C VAL A 361 -21.48 0.52 -16.60
N ILE A 362 -21.82 1.03 -15.41
CA ILE A 362 -21.42 2.39 -14.97
C ILE A 362 -19.89 2.53 -15.02
N PHE A 363 -19.15 1.60 -14.42
CA PHE A 363 -17.69 1.61 -14.44
C PHE A 363 -17.12 1.52 -15.87
N HIS A 364 -17.67 0.65 -16.69
CA HIS A 364 -17.22 0.52 -18.08
C HIS A 364 -17.40 1.81 -18.85
N THR A 365 -18.55 2.43 -18.76
CA THR A 365 -18.87 3.67 -19.48
C THR A 365 -18.02 4.84 -19.01
N ASP A 366 -17.74 4.96 -17.70
CA ASP A 366 -16.83 5.99 -17.18
C ASP A 366 -15.39 5.77 -17.69
N ASN A 367 -14.92 4.52 -17.71
CA ASN A 367 -13.59 4.16 -18.17
C ASN A 367 -13.34 4.45 -19.67
N LEU A 368 -14.36 4.61 -20.51
CA LEU A 368 -14.20 5.00 -21.92
C LEU A 368 -13.58 6.40 -22.08
N SER A 369 -13.68 7.23 -21.06
CA SER A 369 -13.07 8.56 -21.03
C SER A 369 -11.75 8.62 -20.26
N LYS A 370 -11.26 7.49 -19.74
CA LYS A 370 -9.99 7.44 -18.97
C LYS A 370 -8.82 7.92 -19.82
N GLY A 371 -8.00 8.83 -19.26
CA GLY A 371 -6.85 9.42 -19.95
C GLY A 371 -7.18 10.55 -20.92
N LYS A 372 -8.45 10.94 -21.05
CA LYS A 372 -8.88 12.11 -21.81
C LYS A 372 -8.80 13.39 -20.96
N SER A 373 -9.08 14.52 -21.57
CA SER A 373 -9.15 15.81 -20.87
C SER A 373 -10.26 15.85 -19.82
N SER A 374 -10.13 16.71 -18.83
CA SER A 374 -11.13 16.88 -17.76
C SER A 374 -12.52 17.21 -18.33
N GLN A 375 -12.57 17.99 -19.42
CA GLN A 375 -13.85 18.34 -20.06
C GLN A 375 -14.48 17.11 -20.71
N GLU A 376 -13.71 16.31 -21.48
CA GLU A 376 -14.24 15.09 -22.11
C GLU A 376 -14.71 14.05 -21.08
N ILE A 377 -14.03 13.96 -19.92
CA ILE A 377 -14.48 13.10 -18.82
C ILE A 377 -15.81 13.59 -18.27
N LEU A 378 -15.96 14.90 -18.03
CA LEU A 378 -17.21 15.47 -17.54
C LEU A 378 -18.35 15.32 -18.56
N ASP A 379 -18.09 15.56 -19.83
CA ASP A 379 -19.09 15.40 -20.90
C ASP A 379 -19.57 13.93 -20.97
N ASN A 380 -18.64 12.95 -20.95
CA ASN A 380 -19.02 11.54 -20.88
C ASN A 380 -19.83 11.23 -19.62
N ARG A 381 -19.43 11.77 -18.46
CA ARG A 381 -20.16 11.57 -17.20
C ARG A 381 -21.57 12.11 -17.24
N GLN A 382 -21.78 13.30 -17.81
CA GLN A 382 -23.11 13.91 -17.90
C GLN A 382 -23.98 13.25 -18.96
N GLN A 383 -23.42 12.93 -20.16
CA GLN A 383 -24.19 12.44 -21.29
C GLN A 383 -24.44 10.92 -21.24
N SER A 384 -23.43 10.14 -20.81
CA SER A 384 -23.47 8.68 -20.89
C SER A 384 -23.59 7.99 -19.52
N VAL A 385 -22.85 8.45 -18.51
CA VAL A 385 -22.78 7.77 -17.20
C VAL A 385 -23.95 8.16 -16.30
N LYS A 386 -24.32 9.44 -16.24
CA LYS A 386 -25.41 9.93 -15.37
C LYS A 386 -26.73 9.24 -15.65
N PRO A 387 -27.19 9.02 -16.90
CA PRO A 387 -28.42 8.27 -17.16
C PRO A 387 -28.39 6.84 -16.61
N LEU A 388 -27.23 6.17 -16.65
CA LEU A 388 -27.05 4.82 -16.08
C LEU A 388 -27.16 4.84 -14.55
N VAL A 389 -26.58 5.84 -13.91
CA VAL A 389 -26.65 6.06 -12.46
C VAL A 389 -28.12 6.35 -12.06
N ASP A 390 -28.80 7.21 -12.79
CA ASP A 390 -30.21 7.54 -12.55
C ASP A 390 -31.10 6.29 -12.69
N ALA A 391 -30.89 5.49 -13.74
CA ALA A 391 -31.60 4.23 -13.97
C ALA A 391 -31.32 3.19 -12.88
N PHE A 392 -30.08 3.11 -12.39
CA PHE A 392 -29.72 2.21 -11.29
C PHE A 392 -30.49 2.56 -10.01
N PHE A 393 -30.48 3.81 -9.58
CA PHE A 393 -31.15 4.21 -8.34
C PHE A 393 -32.68 4.14 -8.46
N ALA A 394 -33.25 4.47 -9.62
CA ALA A 394 -34.67 4.29 -9.87
C ALA A 394 -35.06 2.81 -9.74
N TRP A 395 -34.30 1.90 -10.34
CA TRP A 395 -34.51 0.46 -10.26
C TRP A 395 -34.32 -0.07 -8.83
N VAL A 396 -33.33 0.36 -8.06
CA VAL A 396 -33.16 -0.04 -6.65
C VAL A 396 -34.37 0.38 -5.80
N LYS A 397 -34.85 1.61 -5.98
CA LYS A 397 -36.00 2.14 -5.26
C LYS A 397 -37.30 1.39 -5.64
N ASP A 398 -37.47 1.05 -6.92
CA ASP A 398 -38.59 0.25 -7.38
C ASP A 398 -38.63 -1.14 -6.73
N ILE A 399 -37.47 -1.84 -6.70
CA ILE A 399 -37.33 -3.14 -6.02
C ILE A 399 -37.70 -3.04 -4.54
N LEU A 400 -37.21 -2.02 -3.82
CA LEU A 400 -37.50 -1.82 -2.40
C LEU A 400 -38.95 -1.55 -2.11
N ASN A 401 -39.65 -0.82 -2.98
CA ASN A 401 -41.03 -0.37 -2.78
C ASN A 401 -42.06 -1.41 -3.26
N ASN A 402 -41.75 -2.11 -4.36
CA ASN A 402 -42.78 -2.89 -5.08
C ASN A 402 -42.56 -4.41 -5.02
N LYS A 403 -41.44 -4.91 -4.45
CA LYS A 403 -41.15 -6.35 -4.33
C LYS A 403 -41.08 -6.80 -2.88
N VAL A 404 -41.59 -7.99 -2.62
CA VAL A 404 -41.40 -8.67 -1.34
C VAL A 404 -39.97 -9.25 -1.33
N ILE A 405 -39.11 -8.71 -0.47
CA ILE A 405 -37.71 -9.15 -0.33
C ILE A 405 -37.61 -9.99 0.94
N SER A 406 -37.48 -11.30 0.77
CA SER A 406 -37.30 -12.25 1.88
C SER A 406 -35.83 -12.30 2.36
N SER A 407 -34.86 -12.05 1.49
CA SER A 407 -33.44 -12.07 1.84
C SER A 407 -33.02 -10.79 2.59
N THR A 408 -32.56 -10.98 3.82
CA THR A 408 -32.08 -9.92 4.70
C THR A 408 -30.85 -9.21 4.09
N ASP A 409 -29.93 -9.96 3.50
CA ASP A 409 -28.70 -9.39 2.95
C ASP A 409 -28.96 -8.62 1.65
N LEU A 410 -29.88 -9.09 0.80
CA LEU A 410 -30.31 -8.30 -0.36
C LEU A 410 -30.99 -6.99 0.08
N ARG A 411 -31.86 -7.03 1.08
CA ARG A 411 -32.46 -5.81 1.63
C ARG A 411 -31.43 -4.84 2.17
N LYS A 412 -30.41 -5.33 2.92
CA LYS A 412 -29.30 -4.50 3.40
C LYS A 412 -28.51 -3.86 2.24
N ALA A 413 -28.22 -4.63 1.17
CA ALA A 413 -27.47 -4.13 0.00
C ALA A 413 -28.25 -3.03 -0.74
N LEU A 414 -29.54 -3.22 -0.97
CA LEU A 414 -30.42 -2.25 -1.61
C LEU A 414 -30.57 -0.98 -0.75
N THR A 415 -30.83 -1.14 0.56
CA THR A 415 -30.93 -0.01 1.50
C THR A 415 -29.61 0.77 1.59
N TYR A 416 -28.46 0.07 1.60
CA TYR A 416 -27.16 0.71 1.54
C TYR A 416 -27.02 1.59 0.30
N SER A 417 -27.40 1.07 -0.87
CA SER A 417 -27.34 1.83 -2.13
C SER A 417 -28.14 3.13 -2.05
N VAL A 418 -29.38 3.09 -1.54
CA VAL A 418 -30.21 4.29 -1.39
C VAL A 418 -29.64 5.28 -0.38
N ASN A 419 -29.15 4.78 0.77
CA ASN A 419 -28.55 5.64 1.81
C ASN A 419 -27.25 6.30 1.34
N GLN A 420 -26.55 5.68 0.41
CA GLN A 420 -25.29 6.18 -0.15
C GLN A 420 -25.49 6.99 -1.45
N GLU A 421 -26.69 7.08 -1.99
CA GLU A 421 -26.96 7.72 -3.30
C GLU A 421 -26.36 9.12 -3.40
N LYS A 422 -26.53 9.98 -2.38
CA LYS A 422 -25.96 11.33 -2.35
C LYS A 422 -24.43 11.30 -2.61
N TYR A 423 -23.73 10.44 -1.91
CA TYR A 423 -22.27 10.33 -1.94
C TYR A 423 -21.76 9.63 -3.21
N LEU A 424 -22.47 8.59 -3.66
CA LEU A 424 -22.15 7.86 -4.88
C LEU A 424 -22.34 8.69 -6.16
N ARG A 425 -23.10 9.77 -6.11
CA ARG A 425 -23.29 10.70 -7.23
C ARG A 425 -22.22 11.79 -7.35
N VAL A 426 -21.44 12.05 -6.30
CA VAL A 426 -20.50 13.17 -6.25
C VAL A 426 -19.46 13.10 -7.36
N PHE A 427 -19.03 11.89 -7.79
CA PHE A 427 -18.05 11.74 -8.88
C PHE A 427 -18.51 12.35 -10.21
N LEU A 428 -19.83 12.48 -10.43
CA LEU A 428 -20.38 13.13 -11.63
C LEU A 428 -20.09 14.62 -11.71
N GLU A 429 -19.70 15.26 -10.61
CA GLU A 429 -19.53 16.70 -10.51
C GLU A 429 -18.12 17.15 -10.90
N SER A 430 -17.12 16.27 -10.87
CA SER A 430 -15.73 16.63 -11.17
C SER A 430 -14.94 15.47 -11.77
N ALA A 431 -14.13 15.76 -12.78
CA ALA A 431 -13.30 14.78 -13.47
C ALA A 431 -12.23 14.14 -12.57
N ILE A 432 -11.80 14.82 -11.52
CA ILE A 432 -10.76 14.30 -10.60
C ILE A 432 -11.27 13.26 -9.61
N ILE A 433 -12.60 13.14 -9.43
CA ILE A 433 -13.17 12.21 -8.45
C ILE A 433 -13.27 10.83 -9.08
N PRO A 434 -12.60 9.81 -8.50
CA PRO A 434 -12.73 8.42 -8.97
C PRO A 434 -14.05 7.79 -8.50
N LEU A 435 -14.48 6.72 -9.17
CA LEU A 435 -15.63 5.92 -8.76
C LEU A 435 -15.33 5.04 -7.54
N ASP A 436 -14.06 4.86 -7.20
CA ASP A 436 -13.64 3.93 -6.16
C ASP A 436 -12.62 4.54 -5.19
N ASN A 437 -12.42 3.85 -4.07
CA ASN A 437 -11.43 4.19 -3.05
C ASN A 437 -10.25 3.20 -3.05
N ASN A 438 -9.96 2.55 -4.17
CA ASN A 438 -8.96 1.49 -4.25
C ASN A 438 -7.55 1.98 -3.87
N ASP A 439 -7.24 3.26 -4.09
CA ASP A 439 -5.94 3.83 -3.73
C ASP A 439 -5.71 3.83 -2.22
N ALA A 440 -6.72 4.21 -1.41
CA ALA A 440 -6.64 4.08 0.04
C ALA A 440 -6.63 2.60 0.49
N GLU A 441 -7.46 1.75 -0.13
CA GLU A 441 -7.48 0.32 0.18
C GLU A 441 -6.12 -0.34 -0.09
N ARG A 442 -5.46 -0.02 -1.21
CA ARG A 442 -4.10 -0.50 -1.51
C ARG A 442 -3.08 -0.01 -0.47
N SER A 443 -3.22 1.22 -0.04
CA SER A 443 -2.33 1.82 0.96
C SER A 443 -2.47 1.14 2.31
N ILE A 444 -3.70 1.01 2.81
CA ILE A 444 -3.93 0.37 4.11
C ILE A 444 -3.58 -1.13 4.10
N LYS A 445 -3.62 -1.81 2.93
CA LYS A 445 -3.17 -3.20 2.77
C LYS A 445 -1.71 -3.37 3.15
N LYS A 446 -0.82 -2.39 2.92
CA LYS A 446 0.58 -2.46 3.35
C LYS A 446 0.72 -2.58 4.86
N PHE A 447 -0.02 -1.77 5.60
CA PHE A 447 -0.12 -1.92 7.06
C PHE A 447 -0.74 -3.27 7.45
N CYS A 448 -1.78 -3.74 6.74
CA CYS A 448 -2.42 -5.02 7.02
C CYS A 448 -1.47 -6.20 6.83
N VAL A 449 -0.64 -6.22 5.77
CA VAL A 449 0.40 -7.25 5.56
C VAL A 449 1.37 -7.28 6.74
N GLY A 450 1.89 -6.13 7.12
CA GLY A 450 2.74 -6.01 8.30
C GLY A 450 2.05 -6.52 9.55
N LYS A 451 0.82 -6.06 9.81
CA LYS A 451 0.00 -6.49 10.95
C LYS A 451 -0.18 -8.01 11.03
N HIS A 452 -0.38 -8.70 9.90
CA HIS A 452 -0.49 -10.16 9.88
C HIS A 452 0.83 -10.86 10.24
N ASN A 453 1.97 -10.19 10.02
CA ASN A 453 3.28 -10.75 10.36
C ASN A 453 3.64 -10.57 11.85
N TRP A 454 3.39 -9.40 12.44
CA TRP A 454 3.73 -9.15 13.86
C TRP A 454 2.56 -9.23 14.84
N HIS A 455 1.32 -9.34 14.35
CA HIS A 455 0.06 -9.54 15.08
C HIS A 455 -0.32 -8.43 16.06
N ILE A 456 0.58 -7.95 16.89
CA ILE A 456 0.32 -7.03 18.02
C ILE A 456 1.29 -5.86 17.98
N ILE A 457 0.78 -4.66 18.32
CA ILE A 457 1.59 -3.49 18.65
C ILE A 457 1.54 -3.33 20.17
N ASP A 458 2.71 -3.24 20.83
CA ASP A 458 2.79 -3.31 22.28
C ASP A 458 2.42 -2.01 23.00
N SER A 459 2.45 -0.84 22.33
CA SER A 459 2.20 0.44 23.00
C SER A 459 1.67 1.52 22.04
N LYS A 460 1.01 2.55 22.61
CA LYS A 460 0.59 3.76 21.88
C LYS A 460 1.76 4.47 21.19
N LYS A 461 2.91 4.56 21.88
CA LYS A 461 4.12 5.17 21.31
C LYS A 461 4.62 4.35 20.11
N GLY A 462 4.56 3.02 20.17
CA GLY A 462 4.90 2.14 19.07
C GLY A 462 3.93 2.27 17.90
N ALA A 463 2.62 2.44 18.16
CA ALA A 463 1.61 2.67 17.14
C ALA A 463 1.83 4.03 16.43
N LYS A 464 2.10 5.09 17.21
CA LYS A 464 2.40 6.43 16.67
C LYS A 464 3.69 6.41 15.83
N ALA A 465 4.75 5.81 16.34
CA ALA A 465 6.00 5.66 15.58
C ALA A 465 5.79 4.83 14.28
N SER A 466 4.95 3.80 14.32
CA SER A 466 4.60 3.03 13.13
C SER A 466 3.83 3.87 12.11
N ALA A 467 2.90 4.72 12.53
CA ALA A 467 2.20 5.64 11.64
C ALA A 467 3.17 6.58 10.91
N VAL A 468 4.08 7.22 11.66
CA VAL A 468 5.12 8.11 11.10
C VAL A 468 6.00 7.36 10.09
N LEU A 469 6.52 6.19 10.47
CA LEU A 469 7.46 5.44 9.62
C LEU A 469 6.79 4.85 8.38
N TYR A 470 5.54 4.36 8.47
CA TYR A 470 4.77 3.97 7.28
C TYR A 470 4.51 5.15 6.35
N SER A 471 4.17 6.32 6.89
CA SER A 471 3.92 7.51 6.10
C SER A 471 5.14 7.88 5.25
N ILE A 472 6.31 7.95 5.87
CA ILE A 472 7.56 8.29 5.19
C ILE A 472 7.93 7.20 4.18
N ALA A 473 7.84 5.93 4.56
CA ALA A 473 8.19 4.79 3.71
C ALA A 473 7.34 4.73 2.44
N GLU A 474 6.02 4.77 2.58
CA GLU A 474 5.11 4.63 1.44
C GLU A 474 5.09 5.90 0.57
N THR A 475 5.25 7.09 1.18
CA THR A 475 5.40 8.33 0.41
C THR A 475 6.70 8.36 -0.38
N ALA A 476 7.81 7.91 0.18
CA ALA A 476 9.09 7.80 -0.53
C ALA A 476 8.96 6.89 -1.76
N LYS A 477 8.39 5.70 -1.61
CA LYS A 477 8.12 4.78 -2.74
C LYS A 477 7.24 5.41 -3.81
N ALA A 478 6.18 6.10 -3.39
CA ALA A 478 5.23 6.73 -4.30
C ALA A 478 5.84 7.86 -5.13
N ASN A 479 6.90 8.48 -4.62
CA ASN A 479 7.67 9.52 -5.32
C ASN A 479 8.93 8.97 -6.02
N GLY A 480 9.02 7.64 -6.20
CA GLY A 480 10.12 7.00 -6.96
C GLY A 480 11.46 7.01 -6.25
N LEU A 481 11.46 7.03 -4.91
CA LEU A 481 12.68 6.96 -4.12
C LEU A 481 12.99 5.52 -3.71
N ASN A 482 14.29 5.23 -3.51
CA ASN A 482 14.76 4.05 -2.82
C ASN A 482 14.56 4.27 -1.30
N PRO A 483 13.69 3.51 -0.61
CA PRO A 483 13.37 3.79 0.79
C PRO A 483 14.58 3.68 1.72
N PHE A 484 15.49 2.74 1.48
CA PHE A 484 16.70 2.59 2.31
C PHE A 484 17.61 3.83 2.20
N GLU A 485 17.95 4.23 0.98
CA GLU A 485 18.82 5.37 0.76
C GLU A 485 18.17 6.68 1.22
N TYR A 486 16.85 6.81 1.02
CA TYR A 486 16.12 7.98 1.50
C TYR A 486 16.08 8.05 3.03
N PHE A 487 15.79 6.95 3.74
CA PHE A 487 15.82 6.94 5.20
C PHE A 487 17.23 7.22 5.74
N LYS A 488 18.26 6.65 5.12
CA LYS A 488 19.65 6.89 5.50
C LYS A 488 20.00 8.38 5.34
N PHE A 489 19.74 8.95 4.17
CA PHE A 489 19.94 10.37 3.89
C PHE A 489 19.17 11.25 4.88
N LEU A 490 17.89 10.98 5.10
CA LEU A 490 17.06 11.73 6.01
C LEU A 490 17.64 11.72 7.44
N MET A 491 18.07 10.57 7.94
CA MET A 491 18.71 10.46 9.26
C MET A 491 20.07 11.15 9.31
N GLU A 492 20.85 11.12 8.22
CA GLU A 492 22.14 11.84 8.12
C GLU A 492 21.96 13.35 8.21
N GLN A 493 20.91 13.89 7.58
CA GLN A 493 20.62 15.33 7.64
C GLN A 493 20.03 15.74 8.99
N LEU A 494 18.99 15.02 9.45
CA LEU A 494 18.26 15.41 10.66
C LEU A 494 19.08 15.33 11.94
N LYS A 495 20.10 14.44 12.04
CA LYS A 495 20.97 14.37 13.22
C LYS A 495 21.82 15.64 13.47
N GLU A 496 21.98 16.49 12.47
CA GLU A 496 22.75 17.73 12.58
C GLU A 496 21.92 18.88 13.22
N TYR A 497 20.62 18.71 13.36
CA TYR A 497 19.71 19.65 14.01
C TYR A 497 19.35 19.23 15.44
N PRO A 498 18.97 20.16 16.31
CA PRO A 498 18.30 19.84 17.57
C PRO A 498 17.03 19.04 17.31
N ARG A 499 16.57 18.28 18.31
CA ARG A 499 15.38 17.43 18.19
C ARG A 499 14.16 18.23 17.78
N ASN A 500 13.52 17.87 16.66
CA ASN A 500 12.32 18.52 16.10
C ASN A 500 12.45 20.05 15.91
N ASP A 501 13.67 20.56 15.80
CA ASP A 501 13.95 21.97 15.59
C ASP A 501 14.72 22.16 14.26
N VAL A 502 14.09 21.68 13.19
CA VAL A 502 14.61 21.83 11.83
C VAL A 502 13.92 23.02 11.19
N PRO A 503 14.65 24.02 10.68
CA PRO A 503 14.04 25.13 9.95
C PRO A 503 13.15 24.65 8.83
N GLU A 504 11.99 25.27 8.65
CA GLU A 504 10.99 24.87 7.66
C GLU A 504 11.57 24.78 6.25
N GLU A 505 12.42 25.76 5.88
CA GLU A 505 13.07 25.79 4.54
C GLU A 505 14.04 24.62 4.32
N ASP A 506 14.72 24.15 5.36
CA ASP A 506 15.61 23.00 5.26
C ASP A 506 14.79 21.71 5.27
N LEU A 507 13.71 21.65 6.07
CA LEU A 507 12.80 20.52 6.08
C LEU A 507 12.13 20.30 4.73
N LYS A 508 11.73 21.38 4.03
CA LYS A 508 11.18 21.31 2.65
C LYS A 508 12.11 20.61 1.67
N LYS A 509 13.45 20.82 1.81
CA LYS A 509 14.45 20.18 0.96
C LYS A 509 14.59 18.68 1.20
N LEU A 510 14.18 18.22 2.38
CA LEU A 510 14.24 16.81 2.78
C LEU A 510 12.98 16.01 2.43
N MET A 511 11.90 16.66 1.98
CA MET A 511 10.64 15.99 1.68
C MET A 511 10.77 14.99 0.52
N PRO A 512 9.97 13.88 0.52
CA PRO A 512 10.07 12.84 -0.52
C PRO A 512 9.82 13.32 -1.97
N TRP A 513 9.21 14.47 -2.13
CA TRP A 513 8.91 15.10 -3.43
C TRP A 513 9.87 16.24 -3.77
N SER A 514 10.93 16.45 -2.97
CA SER A 514 11.89 17.53 -3.21
C SER A 514 12.79 17.21 -4.40
N GLU A 515 12.98 18.19 -5.26
CA GLU A 515 13.88 18.07 -6.41
C GLU A 515 15.36 18.11 -5.99
N THR A 516 15.65 18.59 -4.78
CA THR A 516 17.02 18.72 -4.25
C THR A 516 17.57 17.44 -3.65
N LEU A 517 16.77 16.36 -3.59
CA LEU A 517 17.22 15.08 -3.08
C LEU A 517 18.35 14.51 -3.95
N PRO A 518 19.43 13.95 -3.33
CA PRO A 518 20.55 13.37 -4.06
C PRO A 518 20.11 12.17 -4.91
N ASP A 519 20.84 11.93 -6.01
CA ASP A 519 20.49 10.88 -6.96
C ASP A 519 20.52 9.47 -6.35
N CYS A 520 21.34 9.23 -5.33
CA CYS A 520 21.33 7.95 -4.61
C CYS A 520 19.97 7.63 -3.94
N CYS A 521 19.18 8.66 -3.61
CA CYS A 521 17.84 8.46 -3.08
C CYS A 521 16.81 8.06 -4.15
N LYS A 522 17.10 8.24 -5.43
CA LYS A 522 16.18 7.93 -6.52
C LYS A 522 16.23 6.44 -6.87
N GLN A 523 15.09 5.86 -7.19
CA GLN A 523 15.06 4.51 -7.75
C GLN A 523 15.73 4.52 -9.13
N LEU A 524 16.54 3.50 -9.40
CA LEU A 524 17.02 3.24 -10.75
C LEU A 524 15.79 3.09 -11.67
N LYS A 525 15.63 4.01 -12.62
CA LYS A 525 14.51 3.93 -13.57
C LYS A 525 14.62 2.61 -14.31
N LYS A 526 13.61 1.75 -14.21
CA LYS A 526 13.42 0.69 -15.18
C LYS A 526 13.31 1.37 -16.54
N GLN A 527 14.31 1.20 -17.37
CA GLN A 527 14.19 1.63 -18.76
C GLN A 527 13.10 0.76 -19.39
N SER A 528 11.95 1.38 -19.66
CA SER A 528 10.77 0.76 -20.28
C SER A 528 11.06 0.35 -21.72
#